data_7b4f0b6796bb3ac8799e4a3afebd50b1
#
_entry.id   7b4f0b6796bb3ac8799e4a3afebd50b1
#
_cell.length_a   1.000
_cell.length_b   1.000
_cell.length_c   1.000
_cell.angle_alpha   90.00
_cell.angle_beta   90.00
_cell.angle_gamma   90.00
#
_symmetry.space_group_name_H-M   'P 1'
#
loop_
_entity.id
_entity.type
_entity.pdbx_description
1 polymer ?
#
loop_
_entity_poly.entity_id
_entity_poly.type
_entity_poly.pdbx_seq_one_letter_code
_entity_poly.pdbx_strand_id
1 'polypeptide(L)'
;MFDPNQQRWRQLSGDEIGALLGRHILDRGPLRPQVLDSSTPKSTEEAAAQAPVLANSIVSSRLLERLCEVRGVGHAATLTGFKWLARVENMSFGYEEAIGFNVDPVNVKDKDGVSAALIFAELAAELKARGTDAIEVLDEIAAEAGVFLTGQVTIRVNDLSELGDVTAKLRQQPPSEIAGSAVTEALDLTKDPLPGTELDEATTTDALIYLTEAGDRVIVRPSGTEPKVKCYLEVVENTPGQDAGREAILDARERAAARPGGAARRHDHSAELRTGTFL
;
A
#
# COMPACT_ATOMS: atom_id res chain seq x y z
N MET A 1 15.14 11.99 2.73
CA MET A 1 15.91 11.33 3.79
C MET A 1 17.23 10.84 3.25
N PHE A 2 18.29 10.88 4.04
CA PHE A 2 19.56 10.25 3.66
C PHE A 2 19.43 8.74 3.81
N ASP A 3 19.78 7.99 2.76
CA ASP A 3 19.75 6.53 2.77
C ASP A 3 21.19 6.02 2.96
N PRO A 4 21.53 5.48 4.13
CA PRO A 4 22.90 5.02 4.41
C PRO A 4 23.29 3.79 3.58
N ASN A 5 22.32 3.00 3.11
CA ASN A 5 22.58 1.83 2.28
C ASN A 5 22.99 2.24 0.85
N GLN A 6 22.41 3.35 0.35
CA GLN A 6 22.69 3.87 -0.99
C GLN A 6 23.66 5.06 -0.98
N GLN A 7 24.09 5.53 0.20
CA GLN A 7 24.96 6.69 0.40
C GLN A 7 24.47 7.95 -0.33
N ARG A 8 23.14 8.16 -0.37
CA ARG A 8 22.51 9.30 -1.04
C ARG A 8 21.21 9.76 -0.37
N TRP A 9 20.85 11.00 -0.64
CA TRP A 9 19.52 11.48 -0.32
C TRP A 9 18.50 10.90 -1.30
N ARG A 10 17.36 10.43 -0.78
CA ARG A 10 16.23 9.99 -1.58
C ARG A 10 14.90 10.46 -0.97
N GLN A 11 13.90 10.55 -1.81
CA GLN A 11 12.53 10.74 -1.38
C GLN A 11 11.95 9.40 -0.96
N LEU A 12 11.21 9.36 0.15
CA LEU A 12 10.39 8.22 0.52
C LEU A 12 9.14 8.17 -0.37
N SER A 13 8.72 6.98 -0.75
CA SER A 13 7.45 6.79 -1.44
C SER A 13 6.27 6.96 -0.48
N GLY A 14 5.05 7.15 -1.03
CA GLY A 14 3.84 7.20 -0.22
C GLY A 14 3.61 5.92 0.59
N ASP A 15 3.93 4.75 0.02
CA ASP A 15 3.85 3.48 0.73
C ASP A 15 4.86 3.37 1.88
N GLU A 16 6.10 3.85 1.68
CA GLU A 16 7.10 3.88 2.75
C GLU A 16 6.70 4.81 3.89
N ILE A 17 6.17 6.00 3.57
CA ILE A 17 5.63 6.92 4.57
C ILE A 17 4.41 6.32 5.26
N GLY A 18 3.53 5.67 4.50
CA GLY A 18 2.35 4.96 5.02
C GLY A 18 2.72 3.85 6.01
N ALA A 19 3.72 3.04 5.67
CA ALA A 19 4.23 1.99 6.56
C ALA A 19 4.86 2.57 7.85
N LEU A 20 5.66 3.64 7.73
CA LEU A 20 6.28 4.31 8.88
C LEU A 20 5.24 4.92 9.83
N LEU A 21 4.27 5.66 9.29
CA LEU A 21 3.18 6.25 10.08
C LEU A 21 2.28 5.17 10.69
N GLY A 22 1.93 4.14 9.91
CA GLY A 22 1.14 3.00 10.40
C GLY A 22 1.85 2.28 11.54
N ARG A 23 3.15 1.98 11.40
CA ARG A 23 3.97 1.37 12.46
C ARG A 23 4.03 2.26 13.71
N HIS A 24 4.25 3.56 13.53
CA HIS A 24 4.30 4.52 14.63
C HIS A 24 2.98 4.56 15.42
N ILE A 25 1.85 4.57 14.71
CA ILE A 25 0.52 4.54 15.33
C ILE A 25 0.27 3.21 16.03
N LEU A 26 0.71 2.09 15.47
CA LEU A 26 0.62 0.78 16.12
C LEU A 26 1.43 0.73 17.43
N ASP A 27 2.63 1.30 17.43
CA ASP A 27 3.52 1.28 18.60
C ASP A 27 3.03 2.23 19.73
N ARG A 28 2.44 3.37 19.39
CA ARG A 28 1.98 4.39 20.37
C ARG A 28 0.50 4.31 20.71
N GLY A 29 -0.26 3.60 19.91
CA GLY A 29 -1.72 3.65 19.92
C GLY A 29 -2.28 4.82 19.11
N PRO A 30 -3.57 4.74 18.73
CA PRO A 30 -4.23 5.75 17.92
C PRO A 30 -4.27 7.10 18.61
N LEU A 31 -4.18 8.19 17.83
CA LEU A 31 -4.52 9.53 18.28
C LEU A 31 -6.01 9.54 18.64
N ARG A 32 -6.33 9.23 19.87
CA ARG A 32 -7.68 9.42 20.38
C ARG A 32 -7.76 10.81 20.97
N PRO A 33 -8.77 11.62 20.59
CA PRO A 33 -9.18 12.71 21.45
C PRO A 33 -9.39 12.05 22.81
N GLN A 34 -8.88 12.64 23.89
CA GLN A 34 -9.33 12.30 25.23
C GLN A 34 -10.80 12.71 25.33
N VAL A 35 -11.67 11.96 24.68
CA VAL A 35 -13.06 11.95 25.05
C VAL A 35 -13.05 11.32 26.42
N LEU A 36 -13.30 12.17 27.42
CA LEU A 36 -13.47 11.80 28.84
C LEU A 36 -14.76 10.94 29.00
N ASP A 37 -15.00 10.04 28.07
CA ASP A 37 -16.08 9.07 28.20
C ASP A 37 -15.48 7.77 28.77
N SER A 38 -15.78 7.59 30.03
CA SER A 38 -15.32 6.50 30.90
C SER A 38 -15.98 5.15 30.60
N SER A 39 -16.43 4.90 29.38
CA SER A 39 -16.99 3.61 29.01
C SER A 39 -15.87 2.61 28.70
N THR A 40 -15.36 1.99 29.75
CA THR A 40 -14.60 0.74 29.62
C THR A 40 -15.50 -0.27 28.90
N PRO A 41 -15.04 -0.97 27.84
CA PRO A 41 -15.83 -1.98 27.15
C PRO A 41 -16.36 -3.00 28.17
N LYS A 42 -17.68 -3.23 28.18
CA LYS A 42 -18.32 -4.11 29.16
C LYS A 42 -18.25 -5.59 28.76
N SER A 43 -17.83 -5.88 27.52
CA SER A 43 -17.68 -7.24 27.02
C SER A 43 -16.50 -7.35 26.03
N THR A 44 -16.09 -8.60 25.76
CA THR A 44 -15.06 -8.91 24.75
C THR A 44 -15.53 -8.52 23.35
N GLU A 45 -16.85 -8.60 23.08
CA GLU A 45 -17.46 -8.19 21.82
C GLU A 45 -17.44 -6.67 21.64
N GLU A 46 -17.75 -5.92 22.69
CA GLU A 46 -17.63 -4.44 22.66
C GLU A 46 -16.19 -3.97 22.51
N ALA A 47 -15.24 -4.68 23.14
CA ALA A 47 -13.82 -4.40 22.97
C ALA A 47 -13.35 -4.69 21.53
N ALA A 48 -13.78 -5.79 20.94
CA ALA A 48 -13.49 -6.14 19.55
C ALA A 48 -14.13 -5.14 18.56
N ALA A 49 -15.37 -4.71 18.82
CA ALA A 49 -16.06 -3.69 18.02
C ALA A 49 -15.39 -2.30 18.07
N GLN A 50 -14.58 -2.03 19.11
CA GLN A 50 -13.82 -0.79 19.28
C GLN A 50 -12.33 -0.94 18.91
N ALA A 51 -11.92 -2.12 18.45
CA ALA A 51 -10.53 -2.35 18.07
C ALA A 51 -10.11 -1.40 16.94
N PRO A 52 -8.90 -0.86 16.99
CA PRO A 52 -8.41 0.03 15.93
C PRO A 52 -8.26 -0.73 14.61
N VAL A 53 -8.59 -0.04 13.52
CA VAL A 53 -8.41 -0.54 12.16
C VAL A 53 -7.46 0.41 11.44
N LEU A 54 -6.45 -0.12 10.77
CA LEU A 54 -5.65 0.63 9.82
C LEU A 54 -6.16 0.33 8.41
N ALA A 55 -6.11 1.33 7.54
CA ALA A 55 -6.68 1.16 6.21
C ALA A 55 -5.80 1.76 5.11
N ASN A 56 -5.89 1.22 3.92
CA ASN A 56 -5.28 1.83 2.74
C ASN A 56 -6.07 1.52 1.46
N SER A 57 -5.76 2.28 0.41
CA SER A 57 -6.37 2.00 -0.89
C SER A 57 -5.85 0.68 -1.46
N ILE A 58 -6.69 0.00 -2.23
CA ILE A 58 -6.33 -1.29 -2.85
C ILE A 58 -5.09 -1.21 -3.75
N VAL A 59 -4.78 -0.04 -4.30
CA VAL A 59 -3.60 0.16 -5.15
C VAL A 59 -2.32 0.47 -4.35
N SER A 60 -2.44 0.77 -3.07
CA SER A 60 -1.32 0.93 -2.15
C SER A 60 -0.70 -0.41 -1.77
N SER A 61 0.47 -0.40 -1.15
CA SER A 61 1.17 -1.62 -0.72
C SER A 61 0.35 -2.46 0.27
N ARG A 62 0.39 -3.77 0.13
CA ARG A 62 -0.11 -4.74 1.12
C ARG A 62 0.78 -4.86 2.36
N LEU A 63 1.88 -4.11 2.42
CA LEU A 63 2.76 -4.11 3.59
C LEU A 63 2.02 -3.71 4.87
N LEU A 64 1.10 -2.72 4.80
CA LEU A 64 0.31 -2.31 5.97
C LEU A 64 -0.63 -3.43 6.42
N GLU A 65 -1.29 -4.12 5.49
CA GLU A 65 -2.12 -5.30 5.75
C GLU A 65 -1.31 -6.36 6.49
N ARG A 66 -0.14 -6.72 5.93
CA ARG A 66 0.74 -7.73 6.53
C ARG A 66 1.24 -7.33 7.91
N LEU A 67 1.58 -6.06 8.10
CA LEU A 67 1.99 -5.53 9.41
C LEU A 67 0.85 -5.62 10.44
N CYS A 68 -0.36 -5.28 10.05
CA CYS A 68 -1.55 -5.42 10.89
C CYS A 68 -1.81 -6.89 11.26
N GLU A 69 -1.69 -7.79 10.29
CA GLU A 69 -1.85 -9.25 10.50
C GLU A 69 -0.86 -9.77 11.54
N VAL A 70 0.44 -9.46 11.39
CA VAL A 70 1.49 -9.86 12.34
C VAL A 70 1.24 -9.30 13.73
N ARG A 71 0.65 -8.10 13.83
CA ARG A 71 0.35 -7.41 15.08
C ARG A 71 -1.02 -7.76 15.68
N GLY A 72 -1.83 -8.55 14.98
CA GLY A 72 -3.18 -8.89 15.42
C GLY A 72 -4.14 -7.69 15.46
N VAL A 73 -3.95 -6.71 14.57
CA VAL A 73 -4.77 -5.49 14.46
C VAL A 73 -5.62 -5.56 13.19
N GLY A 74 -6.82 -4.97 13.24
CA GLY A 74 -7.72 -4.94 12.07
C GLY A 74 -7.12 -4.14 10.91
N HIS A 75 -7.33 -4.63 9.69
CA HIS A 75 -6.97 -3.94 8.46
C HIS A 75 -8.15 -3.91 7.49
N ALA A 76 -8.25 -2.83 6.70
CA ALA A 76 -9.23 -2.71 5.62
C ALA A 76 -8.59 -2.15 4.34
N ALA A 77 -8.75 -2.87 3.24
CA ALA A 77 -8.46 -2.35 1.91
C ALA A 77 -9.72 -1.73 1.30
N THR A 78 -9.61 -0.54 0.71
CA THR A 78 -10.73 0.15 0.09
C THR A 78 -10.46 0.50 -1.36
N LEU A 79 -11.50 0.86 -2.11
CA LEU A 79 -11.34 1.52 -3.39
C LEU A 79 -10.51 2.81 -3.23
N THR A 80 -9.92 3.28 -4.32
CA THR A 80 -9.18 4.55 -4.33
C THR A 80 -10.08 5.74 -4.07
N GLY A 81 -9.61 6.65 -3.24
CA GLY A 81 -10.29 7.88 -2.84
C GLY A 81 -10.68 7.89 -1.36
N PHE A 82 -10.31 8.96 -0.67
CA PHE A 82 -10.56 9.10 0.78
C PHE A 82 -12.03 9.02 1.17
N LYS A 83 -12.95 9.26 0.24
CA LYS A 83 -14.39 9.01 0.45
C LYS A 83 -14.70 7.57 0.86
N TRP A 84 -13.85 6.62 0.49
CA TRP A 84 -13.99 5.21 0.86
C TRP A 84 -13.28 4.93 2.17
N LEU A 85 -12.04 5.38 2.31
CA LEU A 85 -11.29 5.27 3.56
C LEU A 85 -12.05 5.87 4.75
N ALA A 86 -12.65 7.04 4.58
CA ALA A 86 -13.42 7.72 5.63
C ALA A 86 -14.67 6.96 6.11
N ARG A 87 -15.07 5.88 5.43
CA ARG A 87 -16.19 5.02 5.81
C ARG A 87 -15.77 3.79 6.61
N VAL A 88 -14.46 3.54 6.70
CA VAL A 88 -13.94 2.42 7.50
C VAL A 88 -14.22 2.69 8.97
N GLU A 89 -15.00 1.80 9.58
CA GLU A 89 -15.33 1.89 10.99
C GLU A 89 -14.09 1.69 11.86
N ASN A 90 -14.00 2.44 12.95
CA ASN A 90 -12.87 2.42 13.91
C ASN A 90 -11.50 2.69 13.28
N MET A 91 -11.47 3.33 12.10
CA MET A 91 -10.21 3.69 11.45
C MET A 91 -9.38 4.57 12.38
N SER A 92 -8.15 4.17 12.64
CA SER A 92 -7.17 4.92 13.42
C SER A 92 -6.07 5.55 12.56
N PHE A 93 -5.88 5.01 11.37
CA PHE A 93 -4.97 5.51 10.35
C PHE A 93 -5.43 5.03 8.98
N GLY A 94 -5.28 5.91 7.98
CA GLY A 94 -5.55 5.53 6.60
C GLY A 94 -4.62 6.24 5.62
N TYR A 95 -4.26 5.58 4.50
CA TYR A 95 -3.45 6.22 3.49
C TYR A 95 -3.73 5.76 2.05
N GLU A 96 -3.31 6.59 1.12
CA GLU A 96 -3.17 6.28 -0.30
C GLU A 96 -1.71 6.52 -0.73
N GLU A 97 -1.18 5.66 -1.61
CA GLU A 97 0.21 5.70 -2.11
C GLU A 97 0.58 7.03 -2.78
N ALA A 98 -0.41 7.75 -3.27
CA ALA A 98 -0.26 9.08 -3.88
C ALA A 98 -0.09 10.21 -2.84
N ILE A 99 0.60 9.92 -1.70
CA ILE A 99 0.92 10.87 -0.64
C ILE A 99 -0.35 11.44 0.04
N GLY A 100 -1.38 10.63 0.22
CA GLY A 100 -2.56 10.97 0.99
C GLY A 100 -2.56 10.21 2.31
N PHE A 101 -2.59 10.92 3.44
CA PHE A 101 -2.55 10.31 4.78
C PHE A 101 -3.63 10.91 5.67
N ASN A 102 -4.20 10.09 6.53
CA ASN A 102 -5.09 10.51 7.60
C ASN A 102 -4.65 9.85 8.92
N VAL A 103 -4.14 10.66 9.82
CA VAL A 103 -3.66 10.25 11.15
C VAL A 103 -4.65 10.60 12.27
N ASP A 104 -5.71 11.35 11.96
CA ASP A 104 -6.78 11.76 12.89
C ASP A 104 -8.18 11.61 12.24
N PRO A 105 -8.60 10.37 11.93
CA PRO A 105 -9.86 10.13 11.23
C PRO A 105 -11.10 10.45 12.06
N VAL A 106 -10.96 10.71 13.35
CA VAL A 106 -12.07 11.15 14.20
C VAL A 106 -12.48 12.56 13.83
N ASN A 107 -11.52 13.46 13.69
CA ASN A 107 -11.75 14.88 13.43
C ASN A 107 -11.74 15.22 11.93
N VAL A 108 -10.96 14.49 11.13
CA VAL A 108 -10.82 14.74 9.69
C VAL A 108 -11.32 13.55 8.89
N LYS A 109 -12.30 13.77 8.00
CA LYS A 109 -12.87 12.72 7.15
C LYS A 109 -12.28 12.69 5.73
N ASP A 110 -11.08 13.18 5.60
CA ASP A 110 -10.30 13.20 4.35
C ASP A 110 -8.79 13.11 4.71
N LYS A 111 -7.93 13.06 3.69
CA LYS A 111 -6.48 13.19 3.88
C LYS A 111 -6.13 14.55 4.47
N ASP A 112 -5.19 14.56 5.40
CA ASP A 112 -4.66 15.77 6.00
C ASP A 112 -3.12 15.72 6.05
N GLY A 113 -2.50 16.43 5.12
CA GLY A 113 -1.05 16.52 5.04
C GLY A 113 -0.42 17.32 6.19
N VAL A 114 -1.17 18.18 6.86
CA VAL A 114 -0.65 19.01 7.95
C VAL A 114 -0.46 18.16 9.21
N SER A 115 -1.49 17.45 9.63
CA SER A 115 -1.40 16.55 10.79
C SER A 115 -0.44 15.38 10.51
N ALA A 116 -0.47 14.81 9.30
CA ALA A 116 0.47 13.78 8.91
C ALA A 116 1.94 14.24 8.97
N ALA A 117 2.23 15.47 8.50
CA ALA A 117 3.57 16.04 8.58
C ALA A 117 4.01 16.27 10.04
N LEU A 118 3.09 16.67 10.92
CA LEU A 118 3.38 16.85 12.34
C LEU A 118 3.72 15.51 13.02
N ILE A 119 2.94 14.46 12.76
CA ILE A 119 3.20 13.12 13.31
C ILE A 119 4.48 12.53 12.74
N PHE A 120 4.76 12.76 11.47
CA PHE A 120 6.04 12.32 10.87
C PHE A 120 7.25 13.07 11.46
N ALA A 121 7.11 14.36 11.76
CA ALA A 121 8.15 15.13 12.43
C ALA A 121 8.40 14.66 13.86
N GLU A 122 7.34 14.28 14.59
CA GLU A 122 7.43 13.65 15.90
C GLU A 122 8.20 12.32 15.83
N LEU A 123 7.80 11.42 14.90
CA LEU A 123 8.51 10.18 14.63
C LEU A 123 10.00 10.44 14.34
N ALA A 124 10.31 11.38 13.45
CA ALA A 124 11.69 11.71 13.10
C ALA A 124 12.50 12.21 14.30
N ALA A 125 11.89 13.01 15.19
CA ALA A 125 12.53 13.51 16.41
C ALA A 125 12.81 12.37 17.40
N GLU A 126 11.87 11.44 17.58
CA GLU A 126 12.06 10.26 18.43
C GLU A 126 13.16 9.35 17.90
N LEU A 127 13.17 9.08 16.59
CA LEU A 127 14.20 8.26 15.98
C LEU A 127 15.60 8.90 16.17
N LYS A 128 15.69 10.21 15.95
CA LYS A 128 16.92 10.94 16.21
C LYS A 128 17.38 10.86 17.66
N ALA A 129 16.46 10.96 18.62
CA ALA A 129 16.78 10.84 20.04
C ALA A 129 17.26 9.42 20.42
N ARG A 130 16.78 8.40 19.70
CA ARG A 130 17.19 7.01 19.85
C ARG A 130 18.49 6.66 19.09
N GLY A 131 19.03 7.60 18.28
CA GLY A 131 20.22 7.37 17.48
C GLY A 131 19.96 6.49 16.24
N THR A 132 18.73 6.41 15.77
CA THR A 132 18.28 5.63 14.62
C THR A 132 17.63 6.54 13.56
N ASP A 133 17.16 6.00 12.46
CA ASP A 133 16.50 6.73 11.39
C ASP A 133 15.33 5.94 10.76
N ALA A 134 14.58 6.59 9.88
CA ALA A 134 13.42 5.98 9.24
C ALA A 134 13.79 4.85 8.26
N ILE A 135 15.01 4.78 7.75
CA ILE A 135 15.46 3.67 6.90
C ILE A 135 15.67 2.42 7.75
N GLU A 136 16.23 2.58 8.96
CA GLU A 136 16.34 1.47 9.91
C GLU A 136 14.98 0.95 10.33
N VAL A 137 14.00 1.84 10.58
CA VAL A 137 12.62 1.41 10.88
C VAL A 137 11.97 0.68 9.69
N LEU A 138 12.24 1.10 8.44
CA LEU A 138 11.79 0.35 7.27
C LEU A 138 12.46 -1.02 7.15
N ASP A 139 13.70 -1.16 7.61
CA ASP A 139 14.39 -2.46 7.70
C ASP A 139 13.76 -3.33 8.81
N GLU A 140 13.42 -2.76 9.97
CA GLU A 140 12.67 -3.45 11.03
C GLU A 140 11.31 -3.94 10.55
N ILE A 141 10.55 -3.09 9.85
CA ILE A 141 9.25 -3.46 9.25
C ILE A 141 9.42 -4.59 8.24
N ALA A 142 10.46 -4.53 7.41
CA ALA A 142 10.76 -5.60 6.46
C ALA A 142 11.15 -6.92 7.16
N ALA A 143 11.86 -6.87 8.26
CA ALA A 143 12.17 -8.05 9.07
C ALA A 143 10.89 -8.67 9.68
N GLU A 144 9.94 -7.84 10.09
CA GLU A 144 8.70 -8.26 10.73
C GLU A 144 7.65 -8.78 9.73
N ALA A 145 7.46 -8.06 8.62
CA ALA A 145 6.34 -8.27 7.70
C ALA A 145 6.75 -8.74 6.29
N GLY A 146 8.03 -8.69 5.94
CA GLY A 146 8.52 -8.98 4.59
C GLY A 146 8.84 -7.71 3.79
N VAL A 147 9.49 -7.90 2.66
CA VAL A 147 9.82 -6.84 1.70
C VAL A 147 8.71 -6.71 0.67
N PHE A 148 8.12 -5.53 0.57
CA PHE A 148 7.11 -5.17 -0.43
C PHE A 148 7.66 -4.00 -1.25
N LEU A 149 8.02 -4.26 -2.50
CA LEU A 149 8.46 -3.23 -3.42
C LEU A 149 7.32 -2.84 -4.36
N THR A 150 6.88 -1.59 -4.24
CA THR A 150 5.85 -1.03 -5.11
C THR A 150 6.44 -0.18 -6.23
N GLY A 151 5.77 -0.18 -7.37
CA GLY A 151 6.07 0.64 -8.51
C GLY A 151 4.81 0.99 -9.29
N GLN A 152 4.87 2.04 -10.11
CA GLN A 152 3.78 2.42 -10.99
C GLN A 152 4.30 2.67 -12.38
N VAL A 153 3.62 2.09 -13.37
CA VAL A 153 3.81 2.40 -14.79
C VAL A 153 2.56 3.08 -15.31
N THR A 154 2.73 4.18 -16.04
CA THR A 154 1.64 4.88 -16.70
C THR A 154 1.80 4.71 -18.20
N ILE A 155 0.80 4.12 -18.83
CA ILE A 155 0.72 3.97 -20.30
C ILE A 155 -0.24 5.04 -20.81
N ARG A 156 0.25 5.96 -21.62
CA ARG A 156 -0.57 6.96 -22.30
C ARG A 156 -1.06 6.39 -23.62
N VAL A 157 -2.32 6.59 -23.93
CA VAL A 157 -2.96 6.25 -25.21
C VAL A 157 -3.32 7.54 -25.93
N ASN A 158 -3.58 7.45 -27.24
CA ASN A 158 -3.87 8.65 -28.02
C ASN A 158 -5.25 9.22 -27.70
N ASP A 159 -6.18 8.32 -27.32
CA ASP A 159 -7.57 8.72 -27.13
C ASP A 159 -8.24 7.82 -26.03
N LEU A 160 -9.32 8.33 -25.45
CA LEU A 160 -10.03 7.62 -24.38
C LEU A 160 -10.69 6.30 -24.85
N SER A 161 -11.01 6.16 -26.15
CA SER A 161 -11.58 4.92 -26.67
C SER A 161 -10.61 3.75 -26.60
N GLU A 162 -9.29 4.01 -26.77
CA GLU A 162 -8.25 2.99 -26.69
C GLU A 162 -8.12 2.39 -25.27
N LEU A 163 -8.53 3.14 -24.21
CA LEU A 163 -8.51 2.64 -22.84
C LEU A 163 -9.42 1.43 -22.67
N GLY A 164 -10.64 1.50 -23.23
CA GLY A 164 -11.59 0.41 -23.20
C GLY A 164 -11.05 -0.85 -23.88
N ASP A 165 -10.34 -0.70 -24.98
CA ASP A 165 -9.77 -1.81 -25.73
C ASP A 165 -8.66 -2.53 -24.95
N VAL A 166 -7.79 -1.80 -24.23
CA VAL A 166 -6.73 -2.37 -23.41
C VAL A 166 -7.33 -3.22 -22.27
N THR A 167 -8.27 -2.67 -21.50
CA THR A 167 -8.89 -3.41 -20.40
C THR A 167 -9.78 -4.55 -20.89
N ALA A 168 -10.51 -4.37 -22.02
CA ALA A 168 -11.32 -5.41 -22.61
C ALA A 168 -10.47 -6.61 -23.09
N LYS A 169 -9.30 -6.35 -23.70
CA LYS A 169 -8.38 -7.39 -24.10
C LYS A 169 -7.84 -8.19 -22.90
N LEU A 170 -7.43 -7.51 -21.85
CA LEU A 170 -6.96 -8.15 -20.61
C LEU A 170 -8.06 -8.96 -19.89
N ARG A 171 -9.34 -8.53 -20.00
CA ARG A 171 -10.49 -9.29 -19.50
C ARG A 171 -10.75 -10.57 -20.30
N GLN A 172 -10.64 -10.48 -21.63
CA GLN A 172 -10.87 -11.63 -22.52
C GLN A 172 -9.73 -12.63 -22.47
N GLN A 173 -8.51 -12.15 -22.28
CA GLN A 173 -7.29 -12.94 -22.30
C GLN A 173 -6.39 -12.52 -21.13
N PRO A 174 -6.74 -12.90 -19.89
CA PRO A 174 -5.89 -12.61 -18.73
C PRO A 174 -4.53 -13.29 -18.90
N PRO A 175 -3.43 -12.67 -18.48
CA PRO A 175 -2.11 -13.28 -18.55
C PRO A 175 -2.08 -14.54 -17.69
N SER A 176 -1.49 -15.61 -18.18
CA SER A 176 -1.26 -16.84 -17.42
C SER A 176 0.01 -16.77 -16.56
N GLU A 177 0.90 -15.82 -16.88
CA GLU A 177 2.18 -15.62 -16.22
C GLU A 177 2.53 -14.13 -16.17
N ILE A 178 3.12 -13.68 -15.08
CA ILE A 178 3.67 -12.33 -14.90
C ILE A 178 5.05 -12.47 -14.29
N ALA A 179 6.06 -11.87 -14.93
CA ALA A 179 7.44 -11.84 -14.44
C ALA A 179 8.05 -13.23 -14.16
N GLY A 180 7.65 -14.26 -14.93
CA GLY A 180 8.14 -15.62 -14.74
C GLY A 180 7.40 -16.41 -13.65
N SER A 181 6.32 -15.86 -13.07
CA SER A 181 5.49 -16.52 -12.07
C SER A 181 4.05 -16.71 -12.58
N ALA A 182 3.49 -17.89 -12.38
CA ALA A 182 2.13 -18.20 -12.79
C ALA A 182 1.11 -17.29 -12.10
N VAL A 183 0.12 -16.81 -12.84
CA VAL A 183 -1.03 -16.07 -12.29
C VAL A 183 -1.97 -17.08 -11.63
N THR A 184 -2.18 -16.92 -10.32
CA THR A 184 -3.05 -17.80 -9.53
C THR A 184 -4.45 -17.24 -9.36
N GLU A 185 -4.59 -15.91 -9.46
CA GLU A 185 -5.87 -15.22 -9.33
C GLU A 185 -5.94 -14.03 -10.29
N ALA A 186 -7.08 -13.88 -10.97
CA ALA A 186 -7.39 -12.77 -11.85
C ALA A 186 -8.79 -12.26 -11.52
N LEU A 187 -8.88 -11.05 -10.94
CA LEU A 187 -10.13 -10.42 -10.53
C LEU A 187 -10.46 -9.25 -11.45
N ASP A 188 -11.74 -9.12 -11.77
CA ASP A 188 -12.31 -7.97 -12.47
C ASP A 188 -13.26 -7.22 -11.53
N LEU A 189 -12.83 -6.12 -10.96
CA LEU A 189 -13.59 -5.36 -9.97
C LEU A 189 -14.84 -4.67 -10.53
N THR A 190 -15.20 -4.89 -11.78
CA THR A 190 -16.54 -4.55 -12.29
C THR A 190 -17.58 -5.59 -11.90
N LYS A 191 -17.18 -6.80 -11.49
CA LYS A 191 -18.07 -7.94 -11.18
C LYS A 191 -17.61 -8.78 -9.99
N ASP A 192 -16.34 -8.69 -9.62
CA ASP A 192 -15.78 -9.42 -8.49
C ASP A 192 -15.66 -8.48 -7.28
N PRO A 193 -15.86 -8.96 -6.04
CA PRO A 193 -15.67 -8.14 -4.85
C PRO A 193 -14.20 -7.77 -4.64
N LEU A 194 -13.95 -6.74 -3.86
CA LEU A 194 -12.64 -6.50 -3.30
C LEU A 194 -12.20 -7.70 -2.46
N PRO A 195 -10.91 -8.10 -2.49
CA PRO A 195 -10.42 -9.16 -1.63
C PRO A 195 -10.80 -8.93 -0.16
N GLY A 196 -11.39 -9.94 0.47
CA GLY A 196 -11.82 -9.88 1.86
C GLY A 196 -13.17 -9.15 2.10
N THR A 197 -13.90 -8.78 1.05
CA THR A 197 -15.21 -8.13 1.17
C THR A 197 -16.29 -8.92 0.42
N GLU A 198 -17.56 -8.58 0.67
CA GLU A 198 -18.68 -9.03 -0.16
C GLU A 198 -18.89 -8.08 -1.34
N LEU A 199 -19.47 -8.58 -2.43
CA LEU A 199 -19.79 -7.77 -3.59
C LEU A 199 -20.90 -6.78 -3.24
N ASP A 200 -20.61 -5.49 -3.40
CA ASP A 200 -21.56 -4.39 -3.30
C ASP A 200 -21.44 -3.55 -4.59
N GLU A 201 -22.56 -3.32 -5.26
CA GLU A 201 -22.60 -2.47 -6.48
C GLU A 201 -22.00 -1.09 -6.26
N ALA A 202 -22.09 -0.55 -5.02
CA ALA A 202 -21.47 0.72 -4.66
C ALA A 202 -19.95 0.66 -4.60
N THR A 203 -19.36 -0.55 -4.49
CA THR A 203 -17.91 -0.77 -4.40
C THR A 203 -17.28 -1.31 -5.68
N THR A 204 -18.01 -1.32 -6.79
CA THR A 204 -17.44 -1.70 -8.10
C THR A 204 -16.58 -0.59 -8.70
N THR A 205 -15.52 -0.98 -9.40
CA THR A 205 -14.62 -0.06 -10.10
C THR A 205 -14.02 -0.74 -11.34
N ASP A 206 -13.69 0.04 -12.37
CA ASP A 206 -12.96 -0.48 -13.52
C ASP A 206 -11.48 -0.69 -13.14
N ALA A 207 -11.17 -1.88 -12.64
CA ALA A 207 -9.83 -2.32 -12.32
C ALA A 207 -9.69 -3.84 -12.46
N LEU A 208 -8.53 -4.29 -12.88
CA LEU A 208 -8.15 -5.70 -12.96
C LEU A 208 -7.02 -5.96 -11.97
N ILE A 209 -7.11 -7.05 -11.22
CA ILE A 209 -6.08 -7.47 -10.26
C ILE A 209 -5.57 -8.84 -10.68
N TYR A 210 -4.26 -8.98 -10.73
CA TYR A 210 -3.58 -10.26 -10.95
C TYR A 210 -2.67 -10.55 -9.78
N LEU A 211 -2.83 -11.72 -9.18
CA LEU A 211 -1.93 -12.26 -8.15
C LEU A 211 -1.15 -13.43 -8.73
N THR A 212 0.10 -13.54 -8.37
CA THR A 212 0.97 -14.62 -8.83
C THR A 212 1.31 -15.60 -7.72
N GLU A 213 1.76 -16.79 -8.09
CA GLU A 213 2.25 -17.82 -7.15
C GLU A 213 3.40 -17.30 -6.26
N ALA A 214 4.23 -16.40 -6.77
CA ALA A 214 5.28 -15.75 -6.00
C ALA A 214 4.76 -14.68 -5.02
N GLY A 215 3.44 -14.43 -4.98
CA GLY A 215 2.83 -13.42 -4.13
C GLY A 215 2.86 -11.99 -4.70
N ASP A 216 3.35 -11.79 -5.94
CA ASP A 216 3.34 -10.48 -6.57
C ASP A 216 1.92 -10.08 -6.99
N ARG A 217 1.71 -8.78 -7.08
CA ARG A 217 0.42 -8.21 -7.50
C ARG A 217 0.61 -7.19 -8.61
N VAL A 218 -0.26 -7.26 -9.60
CA VAL A 218 -0.41 -6.23 -10.63
C VAL A 218 -1.85 -5.75 -10.64
N ILE A 219 -2.06 -4.44 -10.57
CA ILE A 219 -3.37 -3.82 -10.73
C ILE A 219 -3.36 -2.93 -11.96
N VAL A 220 -4.28 -3.17 -12.88
CA VAL A 220 -4.46 -2.36 -14.09
C VAL A 220 -5.73 -1.56 -13.95
N ARG A 221 -5.61 -0.22 -14.03
CA ARG A 221 -6.73 0.69 -13.86
C ARG A 221 -6.68 1.81 -14.90
N PRO A 222 -7.71 1.96 -15.74
CA PRO A 222 -7.83 3.11 -16.62
C PRO A 222 -8.11 4.38 -15.80
N SER A 223 -7.66 5.52 -16.31
CA SER A 223 -8.02 6.83 -15.74
C SER A 223 -9.41 7.22 -16.22
N GLY A 224 -10.25 7.70 -15.30
CA GLY A 224 -11.59 8.19 -15.65
C GLY A 224 -11.61 9.53 -16.38
N THR A 225 -10.50 10.28 -16.39
CA THR A 225 -10.45 11.67 -16.88
C THR A 225 -9.35 11.96 -17.90
N GLU A 226 -8.37 11.07 -18.00
CA GLU A 226 -7.21 11.25 -18.89
C GLU A 226 -6.96 10.00 -19.72
N PRO A 227 -6.45 10.10 -20.97
CA PRO A 227 -6.15 8.95 -21.83
C PRO A 227 -4.89 8.21 -21.35
N LYS A 228 -5.01 7.56 -20.19
CA LYS A 228 -3.91 6.77 -19.60
C LYS A 228 -4.43 5.57 -18.82
N VAL A 229 -3.66 4.49 -18.84
CA VAL A 229 -3.80 3.33 -17.98
C VAL A 229 -2.69 3.37 -16.94
N LYS A 230 -3.03 3.19 -15.69
CA LYS A 230 -2.08 3.00 -14.60
C LYS A 230 -1.95 1.52 -14.28
N CYS A 231 -0.71 1.04 -14.27
CA CYS A 231 -0.37 -0.29 -13.80
C CYS A 231 0.39 -0.14 -12.47
N TYR A 232 -0.18 -0.62 -11.39
CA TYR A 232 0.44 -0.67 -10.08
C TYR A 232 1.08 -2.04 -9.91
N LEU A 233 2.33 -2.05 -9.56
CA LEU A 233 3.16 -3.24 -9.45
C LEU A 233 3.59 -3.40 -8.00
N GLU A 234 3.51 -4.61 -7.48
CA GLU A 234 4.02 -4.95 -6.16
C GLU A 234 4.75 -6.29 -6.23
N VAL A 235 6.03 -6.28 -5.88
CA VAL A 235 6.87 -7.46 -5.76
C VAL A 235 7.08 -7.76 -4.29
N VAL A 236 6.85 -9.02 -3.90
CA VAL A 236 6.94 -9.47 -2.51
C VAL A 236 8.09 -10.45 -2.35
N GLU A 237 8.91 -10.22 -1.33
CA GLU A 237 9.92 -11.16 -0.87
C GLU A 237 9.74 -11.43 0.62
N ASN A 238 9.65 -12.70 0.98
CA ASN A 238 9.63 -13.09 2.37
C ASN A 238 11.01 -12.89 2.98
N THR A 239 11.03 -12.37 4.20
CA THR A 239 12.24 -12.33 5.01
C THR A 239 12.28 -13.54 5.94
N PRO A 240 13.47 -13.98 6.38
CA PRO A 240 13.60 -15.15 7.26
C PRO A 240 13.08 -14.93 8.69
N GLY A 241 12.42 -13.80 8.97
CA GLY A 241 11.81 -13.48 10.26
C GLY A 241 12.49 -12.34 11.00
N GLN A 242 11.99 -12.03 12.20
CA GLN A 242 12.47 -10.89 13.01
C GLN A 242 13.93 -10.99 13.44
N ASP A 243 14.47 -12.19 13.52
CA ASP A 243 15.89 -12.42 13.82
C ASP A 243 16.81 -12.29 12.58
N ALA A 244 16.23 -11.96 11.42
CA ALA A 244 16.98 -11.73 10.19
C ALA A 244 17.90 -10.52 10.36
N GLY A 245 19.18 -10.74 10.25
CA GLY A 245 20.15 -9.65 10.24
C GLY A 245 19.90 -8.69 9.07
N ARG A 246 20.37 -7.45 9.20
CA ARG A 246 20.22 -6.41 8.17
C ARG A 246 20.68 -6.86 6.77
N GLU A 247 21.73 -7.67 6.69
CA GLU A 247 22.24 -8.21 5.43
C GLU A 247 21.17 -9.04 4.69
N ALA A 248 20.44 -9.90 5.40
CA ALA A 248 19.38 -10.71 4.80
C ALA A 248 18.20 -9.84 4.27
N ILE A 249 17.93 -8.70 4.90
CA ILE A 249 16.91 -7.74 4.44
C ILE A 249 17.39 -7.03 3.17
N LEU A 250 18.66 -6.62 3.12
CA LEU A 250 19.26 -6.00 1.94
C LEU A 250 19.25 -6.96 0.76
N ASP A 251 19.63 -8.22 0.98
CA ASP A 251 19.57 -9.28 -0.04
C ASP A 251 18.13 -9.52 -0.54
N ALA A 252 17.14 -9.52 0.35
CA ALA A 252 15.73 -9.65 -0.04
C ALA A 252 15.27 -8.45 -0.89
N ARG A 253 15.68 -7.24 -0.54
CA ARG A 253 15.41 -6.03 -1.34
C ARG A 253 16.09 -6.07 -2.72
N GLU A 254 17.31 -6.60 -2.80
CA GLU A 254 18.01 -6.77 -4.07
C GLU A 254 17.31 -7.82 -4.95
N ARG A 255 16.91 -8.96 -4.38
CA ARG A 255 16.14 -9.97 -5.11
C ARG A 255 14.81 -9.39 -5.63
N ALA A 256 14.04 -8.71 -4.77
CA ALA A 256 12.81 -8.06 -5.18
C ALA A 256 13.04 -7.03 -6.29
N ALA A 257 14.11 -6.23 -6.18
CA ALA A 257 14.45 -5.21 -7.17
C ALA A 257 14.97 -5.79 -8.49
N ALA A 258 15.52 -6.99 -8.49
CA ALA A 258 15.98 -7.68 -9.69
C ALA A 258 14.83 -8.28 -10.50
N ARG A 259 13.67 -8.50 -9.90
CA ARG A 259 12.48 -9.01 -10.59
C ARG A 259 11.86 -7.91 -11.47
N PRO A 260 11.20 -8.27 -12.59
CA PRO A 260 10.71 -7.28 -13.58
C PRO A 260 9.83 -6.17 -12.99
N GLY A 261 8.95 -6.48 -12.04
CA GLY A 261 8.12 -5.49 -11.34
C GLY A 261 8.92 -4.57 -10.40
N GLY A 262 10.01 -5.05 -9.80
CA GLY A 262 10.88 -4.28 -8.91
C GLY A 262 11.74 -3.24 -9.65
N ALA A 263 12.06 -3.48 -10.92
CA ALA A 263 12.83 -2.56 -11.76
C ALA A 263 12.07 -1.25 -12.07
N ALA A 264 10.75 -1.25 -12.04
CA ALA A 264 9.93 -0.05 -12.30
C ALA A 264 10.18 1.08 -11.28
N ARG A 265 10.76 0.76 -10.12
CA ARG A 265 11.16 1.74 -9.08
C ARG A 265 12.45 2.49 -9.39
N ARG A 266 13.31 1.95 -10.28
CA ARG A 266 14.65 2.54 -10.58
C ARG A 266 14.60 3.69 -11.58
N HIS A 267 13.50 3.87 -12.29
CA HIS A 267 13.32 4.94 -13.25
C HIS A 267 12.27 5.91 -12.75
N ASP A 268 12.76 7.14 -12.60
CA ASP A 268 12.06 8.41 -12.43
C ASP A 268 10.56 8.36 -12.79
N HIS A 269 9.74 9.13 -12.06
CA HIS A 269 8.27 9.27 -12.19
C HIS A 269 7.73 9.59 -13.61
N SER A 270 8.57 9.49 -14.62
CA SER A 270 8.30 9.80 -16.03
C SER A 270 8.55 8.67 -17.02
N ALA A 271 8.61 7.39 -16.62
CA ALA A 271 8.71 6.29 -17.59
C ALA A 271 7.45 6.19 -18.44
N GLU A 272 7.37 7.03 -19.48
CA GLU A 272 6.41 6.91 -20.57
C GLU A 272 6.85 5.73 -21.46
N LEU A 273 6.27 4.58 -21.24
CA LEU A 273 6.42 3.45 -22.15
C LEU A 273 5.49 3.66 -23.35
N ARG A 274 6.08 3.88 -24.51
CA ARG A 274 5.36 3.79 -25.79
C ARG A 274 4.97 2.32 -26.02
N THR A 275 3.72 2.11 -26.40
CA THR A 275 3.10 0.83 -26.71
C THR A 275 4.01 -0.01 -27.61
N GLY A 276 4.56 -1.12 -27.12
CA GLY A 276 5.35 -2.04 -27.96
C GLY A 276 6.03 -3.22 -27.28
N THR A 277 6.11 -3.29 -25.93
CA THR A 277 7.01 -4.30 -25.31
C THR A 277 6.42 -5.06 -24.10
N PHE A 278 5.14 -4.94 -23.80
CA PHE A 278 4.52 -5.63 -22.66
C PHE A 278 3.16 -6.30 -22.96
N LEU A 279 2.98 -6.81 -24.19
CA LEU A 279 1.88 -7.74 -24.52
C LEU A 279 2.43 -8.90 -25.31
#